data_210d862bd1e9143d24de7eff1c8ac65e
#
_entry.id   210d862bd1e9143d24de7eff1c8ac65e
#
_cell.length_a   1.000
_cell.length_b   1.000
_cell.length_c   1.000
_cell.angle_alpha   90.00
_cell.angle_beta   90.00
_cell.angle_gamma   90.00
#
_symmetry.space_group_name_H-M   'P 1'
#
loop_
_entity.id
_entity.type
_entity.pdbx_description
1 polymer ?
#
loop_
_entity_poly.entity_id
_entity_poly.type
_entity_poly.pdbx_seq_one_letter_code
_entity_poly.pdbx_strand_id
1 'polypeptide(L)'
;MRKLLAAAVLIVSTAPALAQTTLKFGHYADVTHPGHDAAVQFATNVEKRTNGQIKIQVFPANQLGNPPELLQQTKLGVIDFAIPTQGQLDKFEKAFAAVMMPFAFANLAEAHKALDGPVMDWLAPLAEKQGFKMLANWEWGFRHITNSKVPVNGPGDVKGLKVRVPPEVQLEATMEALGAQVTKIAFPELYLALSQGVV
;
A
#
# COMPACT_ATOMS: atom_id res chain seq x y z
N MET A 1 -62.17 -42.40 -29.73
CA MET A 1 -61.32 -41.22 -30.01
C MET A 1 -60.58 -40.90 -28.71
N ARG A 2 -59.28 -41.39 -28.55
CA ARG A 2 -58.45 -41.16 -27.40
C ARG A 2 -57.55 -39.93 -27.67
N LYS A 3 -57.79 -38.86 -26.90
CA LYS A 3 -56.91 -37.68 -26.94
C LYS A 3 -55.69 -37.92 -26.04
N LEU A 4 -54.53 -38.09 -26.61
CA LEU A 4 -53.22 -38.11 -25.94
C LEU A 4 -52.83 -36.63 -25.69
N LEU A 5 -52.83 -36.20 -24.39
CA LEU A 5 -52.17 -34.97 -23.97
C LEU A 5 -50.71 -35.29 -23.78
N ALA A 6 -49.85 -34.69 -24.63
CA ALA A 6 -48.43 -34.67 -24.42
C ALA A 6 -48.05 -33.56 -23.43
N ALA A 7 -47.63 -33.92 -22.22
CA ALA A 7 -47.09 -32.97 -21.24
C ALA A 7 -45.62 -32.70 -21.61
N ALA A 8 -45.30 -31.49 -22.09
CA ALA A 8 -43.91 -31.05 -22.28
C ALA A 8 -43.33 -30.65 -20.92
N VAL A 9 -42.41 -31.43 -20.39
CA VAL A 9 -41.62 -31.10 -19.19
C VAL A 9 -40.54 -30.13 -19.58
N LEU A 10 -40.71 -28.84 -19.20
CA LEU A 10 -39.67 -27.82 -19.32
C LEU A 10 -38.63 -28.10 -18.25
N ILE A 11 -37.47 -28.66 -18.60
CA ILE A 11 -36.29 -28.76 -17.73
C ILE A 11 -35.66 -27.39 -17.68
N VAL A 12 -35.98 -26.59 -16.67
CA VAL A 12 -35.26 -25.34 -16.35
C VAL A 12 -33.95 -25.74 -15.73
N SER A 13 -32.88 -25.73 -16.52
CA SER A 13 -31.51 -25.88 -16.00
C SER A 13 -31.14 -24.65 -15.18
N THR A 14 -31.27 -24.74 -13.87
CA THR A 14 -30.73 -23.74 -12.93
C THR A 14 -29.20 -23.87 -12.96
N ALA A 15 -28.52 -23.08 -13.81
CA ALA A 15 -27.10 -22.90 -13.67
C ALA A 15 -26.82 -22.31 -12.28
N PRO A 16 -25.89 -22.85 -11.49
CA PRO A 16 -25.53 -22.27 -10.21
C PRO A 16 -25.01 -20.85 -10.47
N ALA A 17 -25.72 -19.84 -10.00
CA ALA A 17 -25.21 -18.49 -9.97
C ALA A 17 -24.01 -18.50 -9.01
N LEU A 18 -22.79 -18.52 -9.54
CA LEU A 18 -21.59 -18.35 -8.74
C LEU A 18 -21.68 -16.95 -8.10
N ALA A 19 -21.87 -16.93 -6.79
CA ALA A 19 -21.93 -15.67 -6.05
C ALA A 19 -20.65 -14.89 -6.27
N GLN A 20 -20.74 -13.66 -6.76
CA GLN A 20 -19.62 -12.76 -6.92
C GLN A 20 -19.06 -12.40 -5.54
N THR A 21 -17.77 -12.64 -5.34
CA THR A 21 -17.04 -12.21 -4.14
C THR A 21 -16.55 -10.79 -4.33
N THR A 22 -16.94 -9.87 -3.43
CA THR A 22 -16.44 -8.50 -3.45
C THR A 22 -15.39 -8.31 -2.37
N LEU A 23 -14.20 -7.85 -2.77
CA LEU A 23 -13.05 -7.59 -1.92
C LEU A 23 -12.77 -6.08 -1.86
N LYS A 24 -12.17 -5.62 -0.76
CA LYS A 24 -11.85 -4.20 -0.53
C LYS A 24 -10.35 -3.97 -0.63
N PHE A 25 -9.95 -2.94 -1.36
CA PHE A 25 -8.56 -2.53 -1.53
C PHE A 25 -8.39 -1.07 -1.12
N GLY A 26 -7.75 -0.82 0.03
CA GLY A 26 -7.47 0.53 0.54
C GLY A 26 -6.06 1.01 0.22
N HIS A 27 -5.92 2.29 -0.15
CA HIS A 27 -4.62 2.93 -0.29
C HIS A 27 -4.68 4.43 0.01
N TYR A 28 -3.51 5.03 0.27
CA TYR A 28 -3.39 6.42 0.69
C TYR A 28 -3.16 7.40 -0.46
N ALA A 29 -2.84 6.91 -1.67
CA ALA A 29 -2.57 7.76 -2.81
C ALA A 29 -3.85 8.47 -3.29
N ASP A 30 -3.70 9.71 -3.74
CA ASP A 30 -4.77 10.47 -4.39
C ASP A 30 -5.19 9.81 -5.71
N VAL A 31 -6.38 10.13 -6.19
CA VAL A 31 -6.92 9.59 -7.45
C VAL A 31 -6.12 10.01 -8.69
N THR A 32 -5.34 11.08 -8.61
CA THR A 32 -4.44 11.53 -9.68
C THR A 32 -3.06 10.88 -9.66
N HIS A 33 -2.78 10.07 -8.63
CA HIS A 33 -1.48 9.42 -8.46
C HIS A 33 -1.41 8.11 -9.27
N PRO A 34 -0.29 7.83 -9.99
CA PRO A 34 -0.13 6.58 -10.75
C PRO A 34 -0.38 5.30 -9.95
N GLY A 35 -0.14 5.32 -8.64
CA GLY A 35 -0.46 4.20 -7.74
C GLY A 35 -1.96 3.91 -7.65
N HIS A 36 -2.83 4.91 -7.80
CA HIS A 36 -4.27 4.68 -7.92
C HIS A 36 -4.61 3.97 -9.22
N ASP A 37 -4.08 4.46 -10.36
CA ASP A 37 -4.31 3.83 -11.67
C ASP A 37 -3.87 2.36 -11.66
N ALA A 38 -2.72 2.07 -11.04
CA ALA A 38 -2.23 0.71 -10.90
C ALA A 38 -3.16 -0.16 -10.02
N ALA A 39 -3.74 0.39 -8.95
CA ALA A 39 -4.70 -0.31 -8.11
C ALA A 39 -6.01 -0.63 -8.87
N VAL A 40 -6.50 0.32 -9.65
CA VAL A 40 -7.68 0.13 -10.53
C VAL A 40 -7.38 -0.91 -11.61
N GLN A 41 -6.20 -0.86 -12.22
CA GLN A 41 -5.78 -1.85 -13.22
C GLN A 41 -5.67 -3.25 -12.61
N PHE A 42 -5.10 -3.37 -11.41
CA PHE A 42 -5.06 -4.63 -10.67
C PHE A 42 -6.48 -5.18 -10.44
N ALA A 43 -7.38 -4.37 -9.92
CA ALA A 43 -8.79 -4.75 -9.67
C ALA A 43 -9.47 -5.23 -10.95
N THR A 44 -9.34 -4.47 -12.05
CA THR A 44 -9.89 -4.80 -13.36
C THR A 44 -9.33 -6.12 -13.91
N ASN A 45 -8.02 -6.34 -13.76
CA ASN A 45 -7.37 -7.56 -14.22
C ASN A 45 -7.81 -8.79 -13.42
N VAL A 46 -8.01 -8.65 -12.11
CA VAL A 46 -8.54 -9.74 -11.27
C VAL A 46 -9.97 -10.09 -11.69
N GLU A 47 -10.84 -9.10 -11.85
CA GLU A 47 -12.22 -9.33 -12.28
C GLU A 47 -12.26 -10.03 -13.63
N LYS A 48 -11.47 -9.56 -14.60
CA LYS A 48 -11.38 -10.17 -15.93
C LYS A 48 -10.84 -11.61 -15.88
N ARG A 49 -9.77 -11.85 -15.11
CA ARG A 49 -9.13 -13.19 -15.04
C ARG A 49 -9.95 -14.21 -14.26
N THR A 50 -10.87 -13.74 -13.41
CA THR A 50 -11.79 -14.60 -12.66
C THR A 50 -13.18 -14.69 -13.30
N ASN A 51 -13.33 -14.21 -14.55
CA ASN A 51 -14.62 -14.17 -15.26
C ASN A 51 -15.74 -13.53 -14.40
N GLY A 52 -15.41 -12.42 -13.69
CA GLY A 52 -16.34 -11.70 -12.84
C GLY A 52 -16.63 -12.35 -11.49
N GLN A 53 -16.00 -13.46 -11.14
CA GLN A 53 -16.22 -14.12 -9.83
C GLN A 53 -15.66 -13.31 -8.66
N ILE A 54 -14.56 -12.57 -8.88
CA ILE A 54 -13.96 -11.70 -7.88
C ILE A 54 -14.02 -10.27 -8.39
N LYS A 55 -14.63 -9.39 -7.62
CA LYS A 55 -14.63 -7.95 -7.83
C LYS A 55 -13.87 -7.26 -6.71
N ILE A 56 -12.95 -6.35 -7.05
CA ILE A 56 -12.19 -5.57 -6.07
C ILE A 56 -12.68 -4.12 -6.13
N GLN A 57 -13.17 -3.61 -5.00
CA GLN A 57 -13.49 -2.20 -4.82
C GLN A 57 -12.26 -1.47 -4.31
N VAL A 58 -11.79 -0.46 -5.05
CA VAL A 58 -10.64 0.36 -4.71
C VAL A 58 -11.08 1.61 -3.95
N PHE A 59 -10.48 1.85 -2.80
CA PHE A 59 -10.74 2.97 -1.90
C PHE A 59 -9.46 3.84 -1.79
N PRO A 60 -9.34 4.91 -2.60
CA PRO A 60 -8.18 5.79 -2.61
C PRO A 60 -8.20 6.82 -1.47
N ALA A 61 -7.15 7.64 -1.40
CA ALA A 61 -7.08 8.86 -0.59
C ALA A 61 -7.49 8.67 0.87
N ASN A 62 -7.04 7.57 1.49
CA ASN A 62 -7.33 7.23 2.90
C ASN A 62 -8.83 7.04 3.24
N GLN A 63 -9.69 6.72 2.28
CA GLN A 63 -11.13 6.52 2.54
C GLN A 63 -11.42 5.42 3.58
N LEU A 64 -10.54 4.42 3.69
CA LEU A 64 -10.63 3.35 4.70
C LEU A 64 -9.67 3.54 5.87
N GLY A 65 -8.97 4.67 5.95
CA GLY A 65 -8.01 4.99 6.98
C GLY A 65 -6.60 5.27 6.45
N ASN A 66 -5.74 5.77 7.33
CA ASN A 66 -4.33 6.03 7.02
C ASN A 66 -3.53 4.72 6.89
N PRO A 67 -2.31 4.72 6.35
CA PRO A 67 -1.55 3.50 6.12
C PRO A 67 -1.35 2.58 7.34
N PRO A 68 -1.05 3.07 8.57
CA PRO A 68 -1.06 2.23 9.76
C PRO A 68 -2.41 1.56 10.07
N GLU A 69 -3.52 2.30 9.87
CA GLU A 69 -4.88 1.77 10.07
C GLU A 69 -5.23 0.73 9.01
N LEU A 70 -4.86 0.96 7.75
CA LEU A 70 -5.04 -0.01 6.67
C LEU A 70 -4.34 -1.33 6.98
N LEU A 71 -3.11 -1.30 7.52
CA LEU A 71 -2.41 -2.50 7.95
C LEU A 71 -3.15 -3.25 9.05
N GLN A 72 -3.64 -2.55 10.07
CA GLN A 72 -4.43 -3.17 11.13
C GLN A 72 -5.70 -3.81 10.60
N GLN A 73 -6.44 -3.10 9.74
CA GLN A 73 -7.67 -3.61 9.13
C GLN A 73 -7.41 -4.82 8.22
N THR A 74 -6.31 -4.82 7.46
CA THR A 74 -5.90 -5.99 6.65
C THR A 74 -5.61 -7.19 7.54
N LYS A 75 -4.85 -6.98 8.63
CA LYS A 75 -4.55 -8.06 9.59
C LYS A 75 -5.80 -8.64 10.23
N LEU A 76 -6.81 -7.81 10.49
CA LEU A 76 -8.10 -8.23 11.07
C LEU A 76 -9.10 -8.76 10.02
N GLY A 77 -8.75 -8.74 8.73
CA GLY A 77 -9.65 -9.17 7.65
C GLY A 77 -10.85 -8.24 7.41
N VAL A 78 -10.78 -6.99 7.86
CA VAL A 78 -11.81 -5.96 7.61
C VAL A 78 -11.71 -5.44 6.17
N ILE A 79 -10.48 -5.36 5.66
CA ILE A 79 -10.17 -5.12 4.25
C ILE A 79 -9.25 -6.24 3.75
N ASP A 80 -9.26 -6.48 2.45
CA ASP A 80 -8.57 -7.61 1.84
C ASP A 80 -7.18 -7.24 1.32
N PHE A 81 -7.03 -6.01 0.79
CA PHE A 81 -5.78 -5.50 0.23
C PHE A 81 -5.46 -4.11 0.75
N ALA A 82 -4.18 -3.85 0.96
CA ALA A 82 -3.66 -2.54 1.28
C ALA A 82 -2.33 -2.27 0.59
N ILE A 83 -2.04 -0.99 0.31
CA ILE A 83 -0.71 -0.51 -0.07
C ILE A 83 -0.19 0.35 1.07
N PRO A 84 0.56 -0.20 2.01
CA PRO A 84 1.34 0.58 2.96
C PRO A 84 2.70 0.94 2.36
N THR A 85 3.45 1.84 2.99
CA THR A 85 4.90 1.82 2.80
C THR A 85 5.49 0.63 3.55
N GLN A 86 6.50 -0.03 2.99
CA GLN A 86 7.07 -1.24 3.61
C GLN A 86 7.61 -0.96 5.01
N GLY A 87 8.20 0.22 5.23
CA GLY A 87 8.72 0.61 6.53
C GLY A 87 7.68 0.60 7.66
N GLN A 88 6.40 0.74 7.35
CA GLN A 88 5.35 0.70 8.37
C GLN A 88 5.00 -0.71 8.85
N LEU A 89 5.45 -1.74 8.13
CA LEU A 89 5.38 -3.13 8.58
C LEU A 89 6.36 -3.42 9.74
N ASP A 90 7.32 -2.52 10.01
CA ASP A 90 8.27 -2.62 11.13
C ASP A 90 7.61 -2.79 12.49
N LYS A 91 6.38 -2.30 12.65
CA LYS A 91 5.56 -2.45 13.87
C LYS A 91 5.11 -3.89 14.12
N PHE A 92 5.06 -4.69 13.08
CA PHE A 92 4.69 -6.10 13.13
C PHE A 92 5.92 -7.00 13.06
N GLU A 93 6.90 -6.61 12.25
CA GLU A 93 8.15 -7.35 12.04
C GLU A 93 9.29 -6.37 11.73
N LYS A 94 10.24 -6.25 12.65
CA LYS A 94 11.34 -5.26 12.60
C LYS A 94 12.22 -5.38 11.35
N ALA A 95 12.30 -6.56 10.74
CA ALA A 95 13.08 -6.78 9.53
C ALA A 95 12.66 -5.83 8.38
N PHE A 96 11.38 -5.40 8.34
CA PHE A 96 10.88 -4.46 7.33
C PHE A 96 11.54 -3.08 7.40
N ALA A 97 12.12 -2.71 8.54
CA ALA A 97 12.87 -1.46 8.65
C ALA A 97 14.09 -1.41 7.69
N ALA A 98 14.66 -2.57 7.37
CA ALA A 98 15.84 -2.64 6.49
C ALA A 98 15.57 -2.12 5.07
N VAL A 99 14.34 -2.24 4.57
CA VAL A 99 13.98 -1.79 3.20
C VAL A 99 14.05 -0.28 3.04
N MET A 100 13.88 0.43 4.15
CA MET A 100 13.85 1.90 4.18
C MET A 100 15.17 2.51 4.67
N MET A 101 16.25 1.72 4.75
CA MET A 101 17.56 2.23 5.13
C MET A 101 18.04 3.28 4.13
N PRO A 102 18.56 4.42 4.60
CA PRO A 102 19.06 5.45 3.71
C PRO A 102 20.25 4.93 2.89
N PHE A 103 20.30 5.34 1.61
CA PHE A 103 21.37 5.00 0.68
C PHE A 103 21.58 3.49 0.43
N ALA A 104 20.58 2.65 0.71
CA ALA A 104 20.67 1.20 0.51
C ALA A 104 20.80 0.81 -0.97
N PHE A 105 20.29 1.63 -1.88
CA PHE A 105 20.32 1.39 -3.33
C PHE A 105 20.86 2.60 -4.05
N ALA A 106 21.75 2.39 -5.04
CA ALA A 106 22.33 3.47 -5.83
C ALA A 106 21.36 3.98 -6.92
N ASN A 107 20.45 3.14 -7.39
CA ASN A 107 19.46 3.46 -8.43
C ASN A 107 18.24 2.55 -8.37
N LEU A 108 17.19 2.90 -9.13
CA LEU A 108 15.93 2.13 -9.16
C LEU A 108 16.11 0.69 -9.69
N ALA A 109 17.00 0.47 -10.65
CA ALA A 109 17.23 -0.86 -11.20
C ALA A 109 17.80 -1.83 -10.16
N GLU A 110 18.72 -1.36 -9.31
CA GLU A 110 19.24 -2.14 -8.17
C GLU A 110 18.15 -2.37 -7.13
N ALA A 111 17.36 -1.35 -6.82
CA ALA A 111 16.24 -1.47 -5.89
C ALA A 111 15.22 -2.52 -6.37
N HIS A 112 14.79 -2.47 -7.63
CA HIS A 112 13.86 -3.45 -8.20
C HIS A 112 14.45 -4.87 -8.15
N LYS A 113 15.70 -5.04 -8.59
CA LYS A 113 16.36 -6.36 -8.56
C LYS A 113 16.43 -6.95 -7.15
N ALA A 114 16.68 -6.11 -6.14
CA ALA A 114 16.75 -6.57 -4.75
C ALA A 114 15.37 -6.83 -4.17
N LEU A 115 14.44 -5.89 -4.34
CA LEU A 115 13.12 -5.91 -3.73
C LEU A 115 12.19 -6.95 -4.35
N ASP A 116 12.27 -7.18 -5.66
CA ASP A 116 11.46 -8.20 -6.36
C ASP A 116 12.10 -9.60 -6.33
N GLY A 117 13.30 -9.72 -5.76
CA GLY A 117 14.05 -10.96 -5.62
C GLY A 117 14.39 -11.28 -4.17
N PRO A 118 15.68 -11.28 -3.80
CA PRO A 118 16.13 -11.81 -2.50
C PRO A 118 15.53 -11.12 -1.29
N VAL A 119 15.18 -9.83 -1.38
CA VAL A 119 14.51 -9.12 -0.27
C VAL A 119 13.08 -9.60 -0.12
N MET A 120 12.35 -9.79 -1.23
CA MET A 120 11.01 -10.36 -1.19
C MET A 120 11.01 -11.77 -0.63
N ASP A 121 11.94 -12.62 -1.08
CA ASP A 121 12.10 -13.99 -0.60
C ASP A 121 12.37 -14.05 0.90
N TRP A 122 13.12 -13.11 1.42
CA TRP A 122 13.42 -12.98 2.85
C TRP A 122 12.23 -12.46 3.66
N LEU A 123 11.57 -11.40 3.19
CA LEU A 123 10.53 -10.70 3.97
C LEU A 123 9.14 -11.33 3.88
N ALA A 124 8.80 -11.96 2.75
CA ALA A 124 7.46 -12.53 2.58
C ALA A 124 7.11 -13.60 3.62
N PRO A 125 7.99 -14.54 3.98
CA PRO A 125 7.71 -15.50 5.05
C PRO A 125 7.56 -14.84 6.43
N LEU A 126 8.25 -13.72 6.67
CA LEU A 126 8.13 -12.97 7.91
C LEU A 126 6.79 -12.22 7.99
N ALA A 127 6.34 -11.66 6.87
CA ALA A 127 5.01 -11.06 6.77
C ALA A 127 3.90 -12.10 7.01
N GLU A 128 4.04 -13.30 6.45
CA GLU A 128 3.06 -14.39 6.64
C GLU A 128 2.91 -14.78 8.11
N LYS A 129 4.00 -14.83 8.87
CA LYS A 129 3.96 -15.07 10.33
C LYS A 129 3.18 -13.99 11.08
N GLN A 130 3.08 -12.79 10.51
CA GLN A 130 2.31 -11.68 11.08
C GLN A 130 0.87 -11.60 10.55
N GLY A 131 0.47 -12.51 9.67
CA GLY A 131 -0.87 -12.58 9.08
C GLY A 131 -1.03 -11.76 7.80
N PHE A 132 0.07 -11.40 7.13
CA PHE A 132 0.05 -10.69 5.85
C PHE A 132 0.57 -11.56 4.72
N LYS A 133 -0.06 -11.50 3.56
CA LYS A 133 0.48 -12.06 2.32
C LYS A 133 1.02 -10.93 1.45
N MET A 134 2.33 -10.88 1.27
CA MET A 134 2.95 -9.99 0.29
C MET A 134 2.69 -10.53 -1.13
N LEU A 135 2.17 -9.68 -2.01
CA LEU A 135 1.86 -10.06 -3.39
C LEU A 135 2.87 -9.48 -4.38
N ALA A 136 3.29 -8.26 -4.16
CA ALA A 136 4.25 -7.55 -5.00
C ALA A 136 4.82 -6.33 -4.27
N ASN A 137 5.94 -5.81 -4.77
CA ASN A 137 6.44 -4.49 -4.43
C ASN A 137 5.95 -3.48 -5.48
N TRP A 138 5.50 -2.31 -5.00
CA TRP A 138 5.11 -1.21 -5.86
C TRP A 138 6.06 -0.05 -5.63
N GLU A 139 6.68 0.44 -6.70
CA GLU A 139 7.63 1.52 -6.62
C GLU A 139 6.94 2.87 -6.37
N TRP A 140 7.50 3.65 -5.44
CA TRP A 140 7.11 5.03 -5.14
C TRP A 140 8.27 6.02 -5.35
N GLY A 141 9.37 5.57 -5.96
CA GLY A 141 10.59 6.34 -6.16
C GLY A 141 11.45 6.50 -4.90
N PHE A 142 12.53 7.25 -5.05
CA PHE A 142 13.37 7.63 -3.93
C PHE A 142 12.77 8.78 -3.14
N ARG A 143 13.08 8.83 -1.85
CA ARG A 143 12.68 9.93 -0.99
C ARG A 143 13.64 11.09 -1.13
N HIS A 144 13.11 12.31 -1.15
CA HIS A 144 13.84 13.55 -1.19
C HIS A 144 13.44 14.45 -0.03
N ILE A 145 14.39 15.28 0.44
CA ILE A 145 14.10 16.33 1.42
C ILE A 145 13.61 17.54 0.65
N THR A 146 12.42 18.02 0.96
CA THR A 146 11.88 19.27 0.46
C THR A 146 11.69 20.24 1.62
N ASN A 147 12.08 21.50 1.46
CA ASN A 147 11.90 22.55 2.45
C ASN A 147 11.80 23.93 1.79
N SER A 148 11.30 24.92 2.55
CA SER A 148 11.13 26.31 2.10
C SER A 148 12.17 27.28 2.67
N LYS A 149 13.21 26.79 3.36
CA LYS A 149 14.14 27.64 4.12
C LYS A 149 15.49 27.81 3.42
N VAL A 150 16.15 26.69 3.08
CA VAL A 150 17.49 26.68 2.54
C VAL A 150 17.66 25.59 1.49
N PRO A 151 18.56 25.76 0.50
CA PRO A 151 19.02 24.66 -0.33
C PRO A 151 19.71 23.61 0.54
N VAL A 152 19.40 22.31 0.30
CA VAL A 152 20.08 21.20 0.95
C VAL A 152 21.10 20.62 -0.02
N ASN A 153 22.37 20.95 0.18
CA ASN A 153 23.50 20.48 -0.62
C ASN A 153 24.33 19.41 0.11
N GLY A 154 24.16 19.31 1.43
CA GLY A 154 24.87 18.33 2.24
C GLY A 154 24.20 18.09 3.59
N PRO A 155 24.70 17.11 4.36
CA PRO A 155 24.09 16.72 5.64
C PRO A 155 23.95 17.86 6.64
N GLY A 156 24.93 18.81 6.65
CA GLY A 156 24.94 19.95 7.57
C GLY A 156 23.76 20.91 7.36
N ASP A 157 23.22 20.99 6.16
CA ASP A 157 22.12 21.90 5.81
C ASP A 157 20.75 21.43 6.37
N VAL A 158 20.68 20.17 6.82
CA VAL A 158 19.47 19.60 7.42
C VAL A 158 19.34 19.98 8.91
N LYS A 159 20.45 20.36 9.55
CA LYS A 159 20.49 20.67 10.98
C LYS A 159 19.50 21.78 11.35
N GLY A 160 18.62 21.48 12.30
CA GLY A 160 17.64 22.43 12.82
C GLY A 160 16.41 22.65 11.93
N LEU A 161 16.35 22.08 10.74
CA LEU A 161 15.12 22.09 9.93
C LEU A 161 14.01 21.32 10.64
N LYS A 162 12.81 21.88 10.63
CA LYS A 162 11.61 21.14 11.02
C LYS A 162 11.20 20.23 9.86
N VAL A 163 11.28 18.94 10.08
CA VAL A 163 11.05 17.94 9.01
C VAL A 163 9.95 16.97 9.43
N ARG A 164 8.97 16.81 8.56
CA ARG A 164 7.99 15.72 8.71
C ARG A 164 8.56 14.42 8.19
N VAL A 165 8.34 13.37 8.95
CA VAL A 165 8.46 11.99 8.45
C VAL A 165 7.13 11.26 8.63
N PRO A 166 6.83 10.24 7.79
CA PRO A 166 5.77 9.31 8.13
C PRO A 166 6.14 8.56 9.42
N PRO A 167 5.18 7.88 10.09
CA PRO A 167 5.46 7.15 11.34
C PRO A 167 6.26 5.86 11.08
N GLU A 168 7.51 6.03 10.65
CA GLU A 168 8.49 4.99 10.30
C GLU A 168 9.79 5.26 11.06
N VAL A 169 10.24 4.28 11.87
CA VAL A 169 11.36 4.44 12.80
C VAL A 169 12.68 4.77 12.09
N GLN A 170 12.93 4.20 10.92
CA GLN A 170 14.18 4.40 10.17
C GLN A 170 14.26 5.80 9.55
N LEU A 171 13.15 6.38 9.13
CA LEU A 171 13.13 7.75 8.61
C LEU A 171 13.28 8.77 9.74
N GLU A 172 12.64 8.52 10.89
CA GLU A 172 12.82 9.31 12.10
C GLU A 172 14.30 9.33 12.50
N ALA A 173 14.88 8.15 12.73
CA ALA A 173 16.29 8.03 13.14
C ALA A 173 17.26 8.67 12.12
N THR A 174 16.98 8.55 10.82
CA THR A 174 17.80 9.16 9.78
C THR A 174 17.78 10.68 9.88
N MET A 175 16.60 11.30 10.00
CA MET A 175 16.50 12.76 10.08
C MET A 175 17.03 13.30 11.39
N GLU A 176 16.85 12.60 12.51
CA GLU A 176 17.43 12.95 13.80
C GLU A 176 18.97 12.88 13.77
N ALA A 177 19.54 11.85 13.15
CA ALA A 177 20.99 11.74 12.99
C ALA A 177 21.59 12.88 12.15
N LEU A 178 20.81 13.44 11.21
CA LEU A 178 21.17 14.65 10.45
C LEU A 178 20.95 15.95 11.24
N GLY A 179 20.42 15.87 12.46
CA GLY A 179 20.17 17.02 13.34
C GLY A 179 18.90 17.79 13.04
N ALA A 180 17.95 17.23 12.30
CA ALA A 180 16.64 17.83 12.08
C ALA A 180 15.76 17.78 13.34
N GLN A 181 14.79 18.68 13.42
CA GLN A 181 13.67 18.61 14.37
C GLN A 181 12.55 17.80 13.74
N VAL A 182 12.43 16.53 14.13
CA VAL A 182 11.54 15.59 13.47
C VAL A 182 10.15 15.58 14.09
N THR A 183 9.12 15.60 13.23
CA THR A 183 7.72 15.40 13.63
C THR A 183 7.12 14.27 12.81
N LYS A 184 6.58 13.25 13.48
CA LYS A 184 5.85 12.14 12.85
C LYS A 184 4.41 12.57 12.59
N ILE A 185 4.04 12.66 11.31
CA ILE A 185 2.69 13.06 10.90
C ILE A 185 2.18 12.08 9.85
N ALA A 186 0.97 11.56 10.03
CA ALA A 186 0.32 10.72 9.04
C ALA A 186 0.05 11.50 7.74
N PHE A 187 0.01 10.80 6.60
CA PHE A 187 -0.08 11.47 5.30
C PHE A 187 -1.29 12.41 5.15
N PRO A 188 -2.51 12.06 5.62
CA PRO A 188 -3.67 12.96 5.51
C PRO A 188 -3.50 14.31 6.23
N GLU A 189 -2.69 14.36 7.27
CA GLU A 189 -2.49 15.55 8.11
C GLU A 189 -1.35 16.45 7.59
N LEU A 190 -0.57 15.95 6.61
CA LEU A 190 0.64 16.61 6.14
C LEU A 190 0.38 18.00 5.55
N TYR A 191 -0.65 18.14 4.70
CA TYR A 191 -0.96 19.41 4.08
C TYR A 191 -1.27 20.50 5.12
N LEU A 192 -2.07 20.16 6.12
CA LEU A 192 -2.42 21.08 7.20
C LEU A 192 -1.19 21.47 8.02
N ALA A 193 -0.34 20.49 8.37
CA ALA A 193 0.88 20.73 9.12
C ALA A 193 1.86 21.67 8.38
N LEU A 194 2.02 21.47 7.06
CA LEU A 194 2.82 22.38 6.20
C LEU A 194 2.22 23.78 6.14
N SER A 195 0.90 23.90 5.95
CA SER A 195 0.23 25.21 5.87
C SER A 195 0.30 26.01 7.16
N GLN A 196 0.35 25.33 8.30
CA GLN A 196 0.47 25.93 9.64
C GLN A 196 1.93 26.12 10.09
N GLY A 197 2.91 25.71 9.31
CA GLY A 197 4.32 25.84 9.67
C GLY A 197 4.75 24.96 10.86
N VAL A 198 4.03 23.85 11.09
CA VAL A 198 4.41 22.85 12.11
C VAL A 198 5.70 22.15 11.67
N VAL A 199 5.84 21.93 10.37
CA VAL A 199 7.00 21.30 9.71
C VAL A 199 7.43 22.14 8.52
#